data_7cc916e03e7eb4e3d5be063d775105af
#
_entry.id   7cc916e03e7eb4e3d5be063d775105af
#
_cell.length_a   1.000
_cell.length_b   1.000
_cell.length_c   1.000
_cell.angle_alpha   90.00
_cell.angle_beta   90.00
_cell.angle_gamma   90.00
#
_symmetry.space_group_name_H-M   'P 1'
#
loop_
_entity.id
_entity.type
_entity.pdbx_description
1 polymer ?
#
loop_
_entity_poly.entity_id
_entity_poly.type
_entity_poly.pdbx_seq_one_letter_code
_entity_poly.pdbx_strand_id
1 'polypeptide(L)'
;MGSKFSIPFTEKLPKEYKDESYSKLINKIKKYSYKISKTDLLKFKELIDNYEYIHEEFLLLINEVDYPNLNNKRQVDFNDKNRYSDILPFKDNLVPLKEVNYINASFINIPDKKNFIATQGPLDHTVSDFWEMIYEYNVNIIVMLCNIKEDKKIKCSEYSNKKIMEKDNRFKLENISQLETNYKDLIIRKIQYKKIGDHSIKEVYHLNYIGWQDYAIPNIKDAYDILVQMFDFINKEKSNTTVIHCSAGVGRTGSFLTMINLYNNLLLQKNQRNKYFGLSIFGLVRQLKEMRVFLVKNETEFNFIHKFIYELLEREIFKE
;
A
#
# COMPACT_ATOMS: atom_id res chain seq x y z
N MET A 1 -30.58 -5.99 21.51
CA MET A 1 -29.42 -6.89 21.39
C MET A 1 -28.29 -6.06 20.85
N GLY A 2 -27.31 -5.73 21.70
CA GLY A 2 -26.18 -4.90 21.32
C GLY A 2 -25.25 -5.67 20.40
N SER A 3 -25.06 -5.21 19.15
CA SER A 3 -24.03 -5.73 18.27
C SER A 3 -22.69 -5.55 18.96
N LYS A 4 -22.00 -6.65 19.25
CA LYS A 4 -20.60 -6.63 19.68
C LYS A 4 -19.80 -5.94 18.57
N PHE A 5 -19.39 -4.72 18.84
CA PHE A 5 -18.51 -3.98 17.95
C PHE A 5 -17.15 -4.70 18.00
N SER A 6 -16.83 -5.47 16.95
CA SER A 6 -15.47 -5.95 16.79
C SER A 6 -14.59 -4.74 16.50
N ILE A 7 -13.54 -4.57 17.31
CA ILE A 7 -12.55 -3.54 17.03
C ILE A 7 -11.88 -3.93 15.73
N PRO A 8 -11.94 -3.09 14.67
CA PRO A 8 -11.30 -3.43 13.41
C PRO A 8 -9.83 -3.79 13.68
N PHE A 9 -9.37 -4.91 13.08
CA PHE A 9 -7.98 -5.38 13.14
C PHE A 9 -7.51 -6.07 14.44
N THR A 10 -8.39 -6.43 15.38
CA THR A 10 -7.99 -7.20 16.58
C THR A 10 -8.22 -8.70 16.46
N GLU A 11 -8.99 -9.17 15.47
CA GLU A 11 -9.51 -10.54 15.45
C GLU A 11 -8.53 -11.63 14.98
N LYS A 12 -7.40 -11.27 14.39
CA LYS A 12 -6.42 -12.26 13.87
C LYS A 12 -4.98 -11.85 14.20
N LEU A 13 -4.66 -11.74 15.48
CA LEU A 13 -3.25 -11.74 15.87
C LEU A 13 -2.73 -13.18 15.88
N PRO A 14 -1.47 -13.42 15.50
CA PRO A 14 -0.86 -14.75 15.53
C PRO A 14 -1.02 -15.39 16.92
N LYS A 15 -1.24 -16.71 16.96
CA LYS A 15 -1.47 -17.47 18.22
C LYS A 15 -0.33 -17.36 19.23
N GLU A 16 0.82 -16.86 18.81
CA GLU A 16 2.05 -16.70 19.58
C GLU A 16 2.02 -15.56 20.60
N TYR A 17 1.04 -14.63 20.50
CA TYR A 17 0.89 -13.47 21.39
C TYR A 17 -0.16 -13.67 22.48
N LYS A 18 -0.20 -14.83 23.14
CA LYS A 18 -1.21 -15.12 24.20
C LYS A 18 -0.78 -14.74 25.61
N ASP A 19 0.30 -14.02 25.78
CA ASP A 19 0.84 -13.60 27.06
C ASP A 19 0.41 -12.19 27.49
N GLU A 20 1.02 -11.66 28.54
CA GLU A 20 0.78 -10.29 29.04
C GLU A 20 1.04 -9.22 27.99
N SER A 21 1.93 -9.48 27.02
CA SER A 21 2.24 -8.60 25.90
C SER A 21 1.04 -8.42 24.95
N TYR A 22 0.26 -9.49 24.72
CA TYR A 22 -0.97 -9.44 23.94
C TYR A 22 -2.03 -8.51 24.54
N SER A 23 -2.26 -8.61 25.86
CA SER A 23 -3.23 -7.76 26.55
C SER A 23 -2.82 -6.28 26.51
N LYS A 24 -1.52 -5.99 26.63
CA LYS A 24 -0.96 -4.64 26.50
C LYS A 24 -1.14 -4.12 25.08
N LEU A 25 -0.86 -4.93 24.06
CA LEU A 25 -1.05 -4.56 22.65
C LEU A 25 -2.52 -4.27 22.33
N ILE A 26 -3.45 -5.12 22.78
CA ILE A 26 -4.89 -4.89 22.59
C ILE A 26 -5.32 -3.56 23.23
N ASN A 27 -4.82 -3.23 24.40
CA ASN A 27 -5.14 -1.96 25.05
C ASN A 27 -4.58 -0.76 24.27
N LYS A 28 -3.38 -0.88 23.69
CA LYS A 28 -2.82 0.15 22.81
C LYS A 28 -3.65 0.31 21.53
N ILE A 29 -4.04 -0.79 20.87
CA ILE A 29 -4.92 -0.72 19.69
C ILE A 29 -6.25 -0.07 20.05
N LYS A 30 -6.82 -0.37 21.23
CA LYS A 30 -8.05 0.27 21.71
C LYS A 30 -7.87 1.77 21.94
N LYS A 31 -6.73 2.19 22.52
CA LYS A 31 -6.39 3.62 22.72
C LYS A 31 -6.40 4.38 21.40
N TYR A 32 -5.86 3.80 20.32
CA TYR A 32 -5.76 4.40 18.99
C TYR A 32 -6.83 3.91 18.00
N SER A 33 -7.98 3.47 18.55
CA SER A 33 -9.15 3.12 17.74
C SER A 33 -10.26 4.15 17.98
N TYR A 34 -10.81 4.64 16.88
CA TYR A 34 -11.78 5.72 16.90
C TYR A 34 -13.17 5.21 16.56
N LYS A 35 -14.16 5.78 17.22
CA LYS A 35 -15.58 5.63 16.90
C LYS A 35 -16.13 7.02 16.66
N ILE A 36 -16.20 7.40 15.40
CA ILE A 36 -16.45 8.79 14.98
C ILE A 36 -17.88 8.93 14.46
N SER A 37 -18.59 9.93 14.97
CA SER A 37 -19.84 10.46 14.39
C SER A 37 -19.60 11.81 13.76
N LYS A 38 -20.60 12.38 13.06
CA LYS A 38 -20.49 13.73 12.49
C LYS A 38 -20.12 14.78 13.54
N THR A 39 -20.66 14.64 14.76
CA THR A 39 -20.39 15.57 15.88
C THR A 39 -18.98 15.42 16.47
N ASP A 40 -18.31 14.30 16.23
CA ASP A 40 -16.96 14.05 16.73
C ASP A 40 -15.86 14.46 15.75
N LEU A 41 -16.22 14.89 14.54
CA LEU A 41 -15.27 15.20 13.47
C LEU A 41 -14.27 16.30 13.86
N LEU A 42 -14.74 17.36 14.54
CA LEU A 42 -13.85 18.43 15.03
C LEU A 42 -12.85 17.92 16.07
N LYS A 43 -13.30 17.08 17.01
CA LYS A 43 -12.41 16.46 18.00
C LYS A 43 -11.36 15.56 17.34
N PHE A 44 -11.76 14.83 16.31
CA PHE A 44 -10.81 14.03 15.54
C PHE A 44 -9.80 14.91 14.81
N LYS A 45 -10.23 16.06 14.28
CA LYS A 45 -9.33 17.05 13.68
C LYS A 45 -8.33 17.59 14.69
N GLU A 46 -8.78 18.04 15.86
CA GLU A 46 -7.91 18.52 16.94
C GLU A 46 -6.87 17.46 17.36
N LEU A 47 -7.28 16.19 17.39
CA LEU A 47 -6.41 15.08 17.73
C LEU A 47 -5.30 14.87 16.68
N ILE A 48 -5.64 14.88 15.39
CA ILE A 48 -4.66 14.68 14.31
C ILE A 48 -3.78 15.92 14.06
N ASP A 49 -4.21 17.09 14.48
CA ASP A 49 -3.40 18.31 14.45
C ASP A 49 -2.42 18.37 15.66
N ASN A 50 -2.61 17.50 16.66
CA ASN A 50 -1.69 17.39 17.80
C ASN A 50 -0.47 16.54 17.42
N TYR A 51 0.66 17.23 17.21
CA TYR A 51 1.92 16.58 16.82
C TYR A 51 2.38 15.53 17.83
N GLU A 52 2.34 15.82 19.13
CA GLU A 52 2.81 14.90 20.17
C GLU A 52 2.00 13.58 20.16
N TYR A 53 0.69 13.67 19.95
CA TYR A 53 -0.16 12.50 19.85
C TYR A 53 0.20 11.60 18.67
N ILE A 54 0.36 12.18 17.47
CA ILE A 54 0.74 11.43 16.26
C ILE A 54 2.16 10.85 16.40
N HIS A 55 3.06 11.62 17.01
CA HIS A 55 4.43 11.19 17.27
C HIS A 55 4.48 9.98 18.22
N GLU A 56 3.78 10.02 19.36
CA GLU A 56 3.69 8.89 20.27
C GLU A 56 3.12 7.63 19.59
N GLU A 57 2.04 7.80 18.83
CA GLU A 57 1.41 6.71 18.09
C GLU A 57 2.37 6.07 17.09
N PHE A 58 3.14 6.89 16.36
CA PHE A 58 4.12 6.41 15.40
C PHE A 58 5.33 5.75 16.08
N LEU A 59 5.85 6.31 17.17
CA LEU A 59 6.93 5.70 17.94
C LEU A 59 6.56 4.31 18.49
N LEU A 60 5.30 4.12 18.88
CA LEU A 60 4.83 2.79 19.30
C LEU A 60 4.89 1.78 18.16
N LEU A 61 4.55 2.18 16.92
CA LEU A 61 4.66 1.29 15.75
C LEU A 61 6.12 0.88 15.49
N ILE A 62 7.07 1.79 15.64
CA ILE A 62 8.50 1.47 15.48
C ILE A 62 8.96 0.50 16.58
N ASN A 63 8.65 0.83 17.83
CA ASN A 63 9.16 0.08 18.99
C ASN A 63 8.52 -1.30 19.14
N GLU A 64 7.23 -1.42 18.82
CA GLU A 64 6.45 -2.65 19.05
C GLU A 64 6.41 -3.57 17.82
N VAL A 65 6.75 -3.06 16.64
CA VAL A 65 6.65 -3.83 15.39
C VAL A 65 7.95 -3.84 14.61
N ASP A 66 8.47 -2.69 14.21
CA ASP A 66 9.64 -2.66 13.32
C ASP A 66 10.88 -3.27 13.99
N TYR A 67 11.23 -2.82 15.20
CA TYR A 67 12.40 -3.35 15.91
C TYR A 67 12.28 -4.84 16.29
N PRO A 68 11.16 -5.34 16.85
CA PRO A 68 11.00 -6.76 17.09
C PRO A 68 11.10 -7.62 15.83
N ASN A 69 10.49 -7.20 14.72
CA ASN A 69 10.56 -7.93 13.45
C ASN A 69 11.97 -8.00 12.89
N LEU A 70 12.75 -6.93 13.00
CA LEU A 70 14.16 -6.92 12.60
C LEU A 70 15.00 -7.83 13.50
N ASN A 71 14.80 -7.75 14.81
CA ASN A 71 15.54 -8.55 15.79
C ASN A 71 15.28 -10.07 15.63
N ASN A 72 14.06 -10.45 15.24
CA ASN A 72 13.67 -11.84 14.99
C ASN A 72 14.19 -12.39 13.66
N LYS A 73 14.99 -11.62 12.91
CA LYS A 73 15.59 -12.03 11.63
C LYS A 73 14.60 -12.66 10.64
N ARG A 74 13.37 -12.14 10.60
CA ARG A 74 12.33 -12.60 9.68
C ARG A 74 12.64 -12.32 8.22
N GLN A 75 13.55 -11.38 7.97
CA GLN A 75 13.93 -10.96 6.62
C GLN A 75 14.69 -12.05 5.87
N VAL A 76 14.64 -11.99 4.54
CA VAL A 76 15.55 -12.75 3.67
C VAL A 76 16.97 -12.18 3.74
N ASP A 77 17.93 -12.95 3.25
CA ASP A 77 19.31 -12.44 3.13
C ASP A 77 19.40 -11.44 1.97
N PHE A 78 20.34 -10.49 2.10
CA PHE A 78 20.59 -9.53 1.04
C PHE A 78 21.16 -10.21 -0.21
N ASN A 79 20.73 -9.71 -1.38
CA ASN A 79 21.27 -10.07 -2.69
C ASN A 79 21.23 -8.85 -3.62
N ASP A 80 21.85 -8.95 -4.79
CA ASP A 80 22.00 -7.88 -5.78
C ASP A 80 20.67 -7.44 -6.44
N LYS A 81 19.60 -8.26 -6.31
CA LYS A 81 18.24 -7.89 -6.78
C LYS A 81 17.53 -6.89 -5.87
N ASN A 82 18.11 -6.53 -4.73
CA ASN A 82 17.55 -5.54 -3.81
C ASN A 82 18.07 -4.14 -4.13
N ARG A 83 17.13 -3.19 -4.30
CA ARG A 83 17.47 -1.78 -4.52
C ARG A 83 18.08 -1.12 -3.29
N TYR A 84 17.67 -1.55 -2.10
CA TYR A 84 18.10 -1.03 -0.81
C TYR A 84 18.50 -2.20 0.10
N SER A 85 19.68 -2.10 0.71
CA SER A 85 20.25 -3.16 1.54
C SER A 85 19.51 -3.39 2.86
N ASP A 86 18.80 -2.38 3.34
CA ASP A 86 18.03 -2.38 4.60
C ASP A 86 16.54 -2.71 4.40
N ILE A 87 16.06 -2.78 3.16
CA ILE A 87 14.65 -3.04 2.84
C ILE A 87 14.50 -4.44 2.24
N LEU A 88 14.47 -5.42 3.11
CA LEU A 88 14.39 -6.84 2.71
C LEU A 88 13.03 -7.41 3.13
N PRO A 89 12.30 -8.11 2.24
CA PRO A 89 11.02 -8.71 2.57
C PRO A 89 11.15 -9.77 3.67
N PHE A 90 10.07 -10.01 4.39
CA PHE A 90 9.99 -11.13 5.33
C PHE A 90 9.80 -12.45 4.57
N LYS A 91 10.42 -13.52 5.07
CA LYS A 91 10.36 -14.87 4.48
C LYS A 91 8.91 -15.36 4.36
N ASP A 92 8.10 -15.09 5.39
CA ASP A 92 6.71 -15.55 5.50
C ASP A 92 5.77 -14.90 4.48
N ASN A 93 6.11 -13.72 3.98
CA ASN A 93 5.29 -12.94 3.04
C ASN A 93 5.95 -12.77 1.66
N LEU A 94 7.09 -13.44 1.44
CA LEU A 94 7.78 -13.38 0.16
C LEU A 94 6.90 -13.90 -0.97
N VAL A 95 6.92 -13.22 -2.11
CA VAL A 95 6.23 -13.65 -3.32
C VAL A 95 7.10 -14.67 -4.05
N PRO A 96 6.74 -15.97 -4.07
CA PRO A 96 7.50 -16.98 -4.81
C PRO A 96 7.19 -16.88 -6.31
N LEU A 97 8.18 -17.14 -7.15
CA LEU A 97 8.04 -17.25 -8.59
C LEU A 97 8.61 -18.60 -9.07
N LYS A 98 8.03 -19.17 -10.11
CA LYS A 98 8.43 -20.49 -10.60
C LYS A 98 9.79 -20.49 -11.31
N GLU A 99 10.02 -19.47 -12.11
CA GLU A 99 11.23 -19.36 -12.95
C GLU A 99 12.27 -18.40 -12.38
N VAL A 100 11.96 -17.77 -11.24
CA VAL A 100 12.82 -16.77 -10.59
C VAL A 100 12.97 -17.12 -9.13
N ASN A 101 14.19 -17.30 -8.69
CA ASN A 101 14.48 -17.74 -7.32
C ASN A 101 14.18 -16.67 -6.25
N TYR A 102 14.11 -15.38 -6.64
CA TYR A 102 13.86 -14.29 -5.71
C TYR A 102 13.38 -13.02 -6.40
N ILE A 103 12.43 -12.34 -5.77
CA ILE A 103 12.03 -10.96 -6.06
C ILE A 103 11.78 -10.20 -4.74
N ASN A 104 12.15 -8.92 -4.67
CA ASN A 104 11.85 -8.08 -3.51
C ASN A 104 10.37 -7.64 -3.55
N ALA A 105 9.49 -8.55 -3.24
CA ALA A 105 8.04 -8.37 -3.20
C ALA A 105 7.42 -9.15 -2.03
N SER A 106 6.36 -8.62 -1.46
CA SER A 106 5.65 -9.21 -0.32
C SER A 106 4.15 -9.28 -0.60
N PHE A 107 3.52 -10.40 -0.27
CA PHE A 107 2.06 -10.47 -0.20
C PHE A 107 1.55 -9.60 0.95
N ILE A 108 0.50 -8.86 0.65
CA ILE A 108 -0.23 -8.05 1.62
C ILE A 108 -1.66 -8.58 1.66
N ASN A 109 -1.88 -9.56 2.51
CA ASN A 109 -3.14 -10.29 2.61
C ASN A 109 -3.91 -9.81 3.83
N ILE A 110 -4.78 -8.84 3.63
CA ILE A 110 -5.74 -8.42 4.66
C ILE A 110 -6.99 -9.27 4.49
N PRO A 111 -7.47 -9.98 5.52
CA PRO A 111 -8.65 -10.82 5.42
C PRO A 111 -9.85 -10.08 4.83
N ASP A 112 -10.60 -10.76 3.97
CA ASP A 112 -11.80 -10.28 3.29
C ASP A 112 -11.57 -9.03 2.39
N LYS A 113 -10.32 -8.79 2.00
CA LYS A 113 -9.91 -7.70 1.11
C LYS A 113 -9.29 -8.24 -0.18
N LYS A 114 -9.10 -7.33 -1.16
CA LYS A 114 -8.35 -7.63 -2.38
C LYS A 114 -6.92 -8.04 -2.05
N ASN A 115 -6.35 -8.92 -2.85
CA ASN A 115 -4.95 -9.30 -2.72
C ASN A 115 -4.05 -8.19 -3.27
N PHE A 116 -3.09 -7.78 -2.47
CA PHE A 116 -2.08 -6.81 -2.87
C PHE A 116 -0.69 -7.44 -2.82
N ILE A 117 0.18 -6.99 -3.71
CA ILE A 117 1.62 -7.24 -3.65
C ILE A 117 2.32 -5.90 -3.51
N ALA A 118 3.07 -5.72 -2.43
CA ALA A 118 3.95 -4.58 -2.23
C ALA A 118 5.36 -4.94 -2.68
N THR A 119 5.95 -4.14 -3.59
CA THR A 119 7.28 -4.41 -4.13
C THR A 119 8.11 -3.14 -4.29
N GLN A 120 9.41 -3.29 -4.41
CA GLN A 120 10.30 -2.20 -4.82
C GLN A 120 10.09 -1.84 -6.29
N GLY A 121 10.47 -0.63 -6.70
CA GLY A 121 10.67 -0.31 -8.12
C GLY A 121 11.79 -1.19 -8.69
N PRO A 122 11.56 -1.94 -9.79
CA PRO A 122 12.56 -2.87 -10.33
C PRO A 122 13.87 -2.15 -10.71
N LEU A 123 14.98 -2.85 -10.56
CA LEU A 123 16.28 -2.51 -11.11
C LEU A 123 16.35 -2.92 -12.57
N ASP A 124 17.30 -2.39 -13.35
CA ASP A 124 17.39 -2.69 -14.78
C ASP A 124 17.49 -4.20 -15.05
N HIS A 125 18.27 -4.91 -14.25
CA HIS A 125 18.43 -6.36 -14.37
C HIS A 125 17.32 -7.19 -13.71
N THR A 126 16.34 -6.56 -13.03
CA THR A 126 15.18 -7.24 -12.43
C THR A 126 13.84 -6.88 -13.08
N VAL A 127 13.86 -6.14 -14.17
CA VAL A 127 12.63 -5.79 -14.93
C VAL A 127 11.92 -7.05 -15.42
N SER A 128 12.68 -8.02 -15.93
CA SER A 128 12.14 -9.29 -16.40
C SER A 128 11.49 -10.10 -15.27
N ASP A 129 12.08 -10.09 -14.08
CA ASP A 129 11.52 -10.74 -12.89
C ASP A 129 10.23 -10.05 -12.42
N PHE A 130 10.18 -8.72 -12.54
CA PHE A 130 8.97 -7.96 -12.26
C PHE A 130 7.82 -8.34 -13.20
N TRP A 131 8.08 -8.46 -14.51
CA TRP A 131 7.08 -8.91 -15.47
C TRP A 131 6.69 -10.38 -15.27
N GLU A 132 7.60 -11.25 -14.80
CA GLU A 132 7.28 -12.62 -14.42
C GLU A 132 6.27 -12.64 -13.28
N MET A 133 6.44 -11.82 -12.25
CA MET A 133 5.48 -11.66 -11.15
C MET A 133 4.11 -11.18 -11.68
N ILE A 134 4.08 -10.19 -12.57
CA ILE A 134 2.84 -9.68 -13.19
C ILE A 134 2.13 -10.81 -13.94
N TYR A 135 2.88 -11.61 -14.68
CA TYR A 135 2.34 -12.71 -15.48
C TYR A 135 1.82 -13.87 -14.62
N GLU A 136 2.62 -14.38 -13.66
CA GLU A 136 2.28 -15.54 -12.85
C GLU A 136 1.07 -15.28 -11.93
N TYR A 137 0.98 -14.09 -11.35
CA TYR A 137 -0.11 -13.72 -10.45
C TYR A 137 -1.31 -13.09 -11.14
N ASN A 138 -1.35 -13.12 -12.48
CA ASN A 138 -2.42 -12.51 -13.28
C ASN A 138 -2.78 -11.10 -12.79
N VAL A 139 -1.74 -10.31 -12.55
CA VAL A 139 -1.88 -8.93 -12.10
C VAL A 139 -2.51 -8.11 -13.22
N ASN A 140 -3.60 -7.42 -12.94
CA ASN A 140 -4.25 -6.56 -13.92
C ASN A 140 -4.16 -5.07 -13.56
N ILE A 141 -3.61 -4.73 -12.39
CA ILE A 141 -3.32 -3.34 -12.02
C ILE A 141 -1.94 -3.24 -11.40
N ILE A 142 -1.14 -2.30 -11.90
CA ILE A 142 0.11 -1.85 -11.31
C ILE A 142 -0.09 -0.40 -10.87
N VAL A 143 0.17 -0.12 -9.59
CA VAL A 143 0.19 1.23 -9.02
C VAL A 143 1.64 1.64 -8.78
N MET A 144 2.07 2.69 -9.47
CA MET A 144 3.39 3.29 -9.34
C MET A 144 3.29 4.65 -8.65
N LEU A 145 3.90 4.79 -7.48
CA LEU A 145 3.85 5.98 -6.63
C LEU A 145 5.18 6.75 -6.60
N CYS A 146 5.95 6.69 -7.64
CA CYS A 146 7.19 7.44 -7.78
C CYS A 146 7.42 7.80 -9.25
N ASN A 147 8.33 8.75 -9.47
CA ASN A 147 8.88 8.98 -10.80
C ASN A 147 10.05 8.00 -11.06
N ILE A 148 10.43 7.84 -12.32
CA ILE A 148 11.62 7.08 -12.70
C ILE A 148 12.86 7.68 -12.04
N LYS A 149 12.93 9.02 -12.03
CA LYS A 149 14.04 9.77 -11.45
C LYS A 149 13.50 10.89 -10.56
N GLU A 150 14.02 11.00 -9.34
CA GLU A 150 13.71 12.04 -8.36
C GLU A 150 15.04 12.55 -7.76
N ASP A 151 15.24 13.85 -7.65
CA ASP A 151 16.47 14.47 -7.12
C ASP A 151 17.76 13.88 -7.70
N LYS A 152 17.80 13.71 -9.02
CA LYS A 152 18.91 13.10 -9.78
C LYS A 152 19.18 11.61 -9.47
N LYS A 153 18.39 10.97 -8.60
CA LYS A 153 18.50 9.54 -8.27
C LYS A 153 17.47 8.72 -9.03
N ILE A 154 17.89 7.58 -9.57
CA ILE A 154 17.00 6.61 -10.20
C ILE A 154 16.20 5.91 -9.09
N LYS A 155 14.87 6.00 -9.16
CA LYS A 155 13.93 5.41 -8.21
C LYS A 155 13.32 4.10 -8.71
N CYS A 156 13.23 3.95 -10.02
CA CYS A 156 12.64 2.78 -10.67
C CYS A 156 13.18 2.69 -12.11
N SER A 157 13.35 1.49 -12.64
CA SER A 157 13.62 1.29 -14.07
C SER A 157 12.35 1.49 -14.89
N GLU A 158 12.49 1.89 -16.16
CA GLU A 158 11.36 2.15 -17.07
C GLU A 158 10.74 0.86 -17.61
N TYR A 159 10.27 -0.02 -16.74
CA TYR A 159 9.71 -1.32 -17.12
C TYR A 159 8.47 -1.24 -18.02
N SER A 160 7.81 -0.10 -18.11
CA SER A 160 6.68 0.16 -19.01
C SER A 160 7.09 0.84 -20.34
N ASN A 161 8.37 0.88 -20.65
CA ASN A 161 8.89 1.44 -21.88
C ASN A 161 9.11 0.35 -22.93
N LYS A 162 8.38 0.42 -24.06
CA LYS A 162 8.43 -0.60 -25.12
C LYS A 162 9.83 -0.82 -25.67
N LYS A 163 10.60 0.27 -25.93
CA LYS A 163 11.96 0.18 -26.47
C LYS A 163 12.94 -0.52 -25.51
N ILE A 164 12.75 -0.33 -24.18
CA ILE A 164 13.55 -1.01 -23.18
C ILE A 164 13.21 -2.49 -23.16
N MET A 165 11.92 -2.82 -23.22
CA MET A 165 11.44 -4.19 -23.22
C MET A 165 11.69 -4.96 -24.54
N GLU A 166 12.06 -4.29 -25.62
CA GLU A 166 12.51 -4.96 -26.85
C GLU A 166 13.81 -5.79 -26.65
N LYS A 167 14.59 -5.45 -25.61
CA LYS A 167 15.82 -6.17 -25.26
C LYS A 167 15.58 -7.31 -24.26
N ASP A 168 14.37 -7.41 -23.71
CA ASP A 168 14.00 -8.48 -22.81
C ASP A 168 13.76 -9.78 -23.58
N ASN A 169 14.29 -10.88 -23.08
CA ASN A 169 14.18 -12.19 -23.72
C ASN A 169 13.02 -13.04 -23.21
N ARG A 170 12.29 -12.56 -22.20
CA ARG A 170 11.13 -13.27 -21.59
C ARG A 170 9.81 -12.61 -21.90
N PHE A 171 9.76 -11.28 -21.97
CA PHE A 171 8.53 -10.52 -22.15
C PHE A 171 8.63 -9.48 -23.25
N LYS A 172 7.49 -9.24 -23.90
CA LYS A 172 7.34 -8.21 -24.93
C LYS A 172 6.10 -7.38 -24.65
N LEU A 173 6.23 -6.05 -24.74
CA LEU A 173 5.09 -5.13 -24.72
C LEU A 173 4.58 -4.95 -26.15
N GLU A 174 3.34 -5.36 -26.39
CA GLU A 174 2.73 -5.31 -27.74
C GLU A 174 2.14 -3.93 -28.02
N ASN A 175 1.34 -3.40 -27.07
CA ASN A 175 0.72 -2.10 -27.21
C ASN A 175 0.67 -1.36 -25.87
N ILE A 176 0.75 -0.04 -25.93
CA ILE A 176 0.58 0.86 -24.79
C ILE A 176 -0.33 2.01 -25.23
N SER A 177 -1.49 2.13 -24.61
CA SER A 177 -2.41 3.24 -24.79
C SER A 177 -2.59 4.00 -23.49
N GLN A 178 -2.66 5.32 -23.56
CA GLN A 178 -2.92 6.16 -22.40
C GLN A 178 -4.40 6.49 -22.33
N LEU A 179 -4.99 6.37 -21.16
CA LEU A 179 -6.36 6.76 -20.87
C LEU A 179 -6.39 8.23 -20.43
N GLU A 180 -7.46 8.92 -20.76
CA GLU A 180 -7.67 10.29 -20.31
C GLU A 180 -7.97 10.33 -18.82
N THR A 181 -7.41 11.32 -18.14
CA THR A 181 -7.68 11.64 -16.74
C THR A 181 -7.85 13.14 -16.57
N ASN A 182 -8.61 13.56 -15.57
CA ASN A 182 -8.78 14.96 -15.24
C ASN A 182 -7.60 15.55 -14.45
N TYR A 183 -6.60 14.73 -14.11
CA TYR A 183 -5.49 15.11 -13.24
C TYR A 183 -4.16 14.98 -13.97
N LYS A 184 -3.44 16.10 -14.10
CA LYS A 184 -2.13 16.16 -14.75
C LYS A 184 -1.07 15.26 -14.09
N ASP A 185 -1.24 15.00 -12.78
CA ASP A 185 -0.29 14.21 -11.99
C ASP A 185 -0.65 12.73 -11.91
N LEU A 186 -1.72 12.30 -12.59
CA LEU A 186 -2.12 10.90 -12.72
C LEU A 186 -2.05 10.46 -14.17
N ILE A 187 -1.23 9.48 -14.45
CA ILE A 187 -1.09 8.88 -15.78
C ILE A 187 -1.62 7.45 -15.70
N ILE A 188 -2.65 7.14 -16.48
CA ILE A 188 -3.21 5.79 -16.57
C ILE A 188 -2.89 5.23 -17.95
N ARG A 189 -2.24 4.07 -18.00
CA ARG A 189 -1.94 3.36 -19.25
C ARG A 189 -2.56 1.98 -19.22
N LYS A 190 -3.05 1.55 -20.38
CA LYS A 190 -3.38 0.15 -20.65
C LYS A 190 -2.22 -0.45 -21.44
N ILE A 191 -1.61 -1.49 -20.89
CA ILE A 191 -0.44 -2.15 -21.47
C ILE A 191 -0.84 -3.55 -21.90
N GLN A 192 -0.66 -3.87 -23.15
CA GLN A 192 -0.77 -5.23 -23.68
C GLN A 192 0.62 -5.85 -23.73
N TYR A 193 0.76 -7.03 -23.17
CA TYR A 193 2.03 -7.74 -23.07
C TYR A 193 1.86 -9.24 -23.28
N LYS A 194 2.96 -9.92 -23.62
CA LYS A 194 3.00 -11.37 -23.69
C LYS A 194 4.33 -11.92 -23.17
N LYS A 195 4.31 -13.14 -22.68
CA LYS A 195 5.51 -13.93 -22.43
C LYS A 195 5.99 -14.50 -23.77
N ILE A 196 7.29 -14.45 -24.05
CA ILE A 196 7.88 -14.99 -25.29
C ILE A 196 7.71 -16.51 -25.25
N GLY A 197 7.17 -17.07 -26.33
CA GLY A 197 6.78 -18.47 -26.40
C GLY A 197 5.32 -18.74 -26.02
N ASP A 198 4.60 -17.77 -25.46
CA ASP A 198 3.16 -17.83 -25.26
C ASP A 198 2.42 -17.13 -26.41
N HIS A 199 1.29 -17.69 -26.85
CA HIS A 199 0.44 -17.07 -27.88
C HIS A 199 -0.56 -16.08 -27.31
N SER A 200 -0.79 -16.10 -25.98
CA SER A 200 -1.77 -15.24 -25.31
C SER A 200 -1.22 -13.83 -25.06
N ILE A 201 -2.00 -12.82 -25.46
CA ILE A 201 -1.74 -11.43 -25.07
C ILE A 201 -2.54 -11.16 -23.80
N LYS A 202 -1.85 -10.71 -22.75
CA LYS A 202 -2.45 -10.26 -21.51
C LYS A 202 -2.48 -8.74 -21.43
N GLU A 203 -3.34 -8.21 -20.57
CA GLU A 203 -3.50 -6.78 -20.36
C GLU A 203 -3.28 -6.44 -18.91
N VAL A 204 -2.68 -5.27 -18.66
CA VAL A 204 -2.52 -4.70 -17.33
C VAL A 204 -2.71 -3.17 -17.39
N TYR A 205 -3.41 -2.63 -16.38
CA TYR A 205 -3.49 -1.18 -16.20
C TYR A 205 -2.32 -0.71 -15.34
N HIS A 206 -1.70 0.39 -15.75
CA HIS A 206 -0.60 1.02 -15.06
C HIS A 206 -1.03 2.41 -14.62
N LEU A 207 -1.25 2.58 -13.31
CA LEU A 207 -1.62 3.84 -12.68
C LEU A 207 -0.38 4.46 -12.07
N ASN A 208 0.10 5.57 -12.64
CA ASN A 208 1.29 6.26 -12.15
C ASN A 208 0.91 7.63 -11.58
N TYR A 209 1.01 7.79 -10.26
CA TYR A 209 0.87 9.07 -9.58
C TYR A 209 2.23 9.73 -9.46
N ILE A 210 2.47 10.76 -10.29
CA ILE A 210 3.77 11.46 -10.40
C ILE A 210 3.90 12.65 -9.46
N GLY A 211 2.80 13.12 -8.86
CA GLY A 211 2.77 14.28 -7.95
C GLY A 211 3.30 13.99 -6.53
N TRP A 212 3.58 12.72 -6.20
CA TRP A 212 4.08 12.33 -4.87
C TRP A 212 5.61 12.19 -4.89
N GLN A 213 6.31 13.27 -4.61
CA GLN A 213 7.77 13.29 -4.60
C GLN A 213 8.38 12.57 -3.39
N ASP A 214 9.64 12.15 -3.51
CA ASP A 214 10.38 11.49 -2.44
C ASP A 214 10.62 12.42 -1.25
N TYR A 215 10.56 11.88 -0.04
CA TYR A 215 10.70 12.63 1.23
C TYR A 215 9.71 13.79 1.43
N ALA A 216 8.71 13.93 0.57
CA ALA A 216 7.65 14.91 0.69
C ALA A 216 6.29 14.22 0.76
N ILE A 217 5.30 14.93 1.29
CA ILE A 217 3.89 14.56 1.15
C ILE A 217 3.23 15.57 0.22
N PRO A 218 2.36 15.12 -0.68
CA PRO A 218 1.59 16.05 -1.50
C PRO A 218 0.63 16.87 -0.63
N ASN A 219 0.22 18.03 -1.13
CA ASN A 219 -0.88 18.75 -0.50
C ASN A 219 -2.11 17.84 -0.47
N ILE A 220 -2.72 17.69 0.69
CA ILE A 220 -3.82 16.72 0.87
C ILE A 220 -5.03 17.05 -0.03
N LYS A 221 -5.34 18.33 -0.22
CA LYS A 221 -6.48 18.74 -1.05
C LYS A 221 -6.27 18.40 -2.52
N ASP A 222 -5.04 18.51 -3.00
CA ASP A 222 -4.68 18.19 -4.39
C ASP A 222 -4.58 16.68 -4.62
N ALA A 223 -4.07 15.95 -3.62
CA ALA A 223 -3.87 14.53 -3.70
C ALA A 223 -5.14 13.70 -3.47
N TYR A 224 -6.09 14.22 -2.69
CA TYR A 224 -7.28 13.49 -2.26
C TYR A 224 -8.07 12.93 -3.46
N ASP A 225 -8.44 13.79 -4.39
CA ASP A 225 -9.26 13.40 -5.53
C ASP A 225 -8.53 12.43 -6.46
N ILE A 226 -7.20 12.58 -6.62
CA ILE A 226 -6.35 11.65 -7.38
C ILE A 226 -6.35 10.27 -6.71
N LEU A 227 -6.13 10.21 -5.39
CA LEU A 227 -6.10 8.97 -4.65
C LEU A 227 -7.46 8.26 -4.68
N VAL A 228 -8.56 9.01 -4.50
CA VAL A 228 -9.92 8.46 -4.59
C VAL A 228 -10.18 7.90 -5.99
N GLN A 229 -9.81 8.62 -7.06
CA GLN A 229 -9.95 8.10 -8.42
C GLN A 229 -9.17 6.79 -8.62
N MET A 230 -7.96 6.70 -8.09
CA MET A 230 -7.17 5.47 -8.16
C MET A 230 -7.82 4.33 -7.38
N PHE A 231 -8.38 4.61 -6.19
CA PHE A 231 -9.07 3.60 -5.37
C PHE A 231 -10.34 3.09 -6.07
N ASP A 232 -11.13 3.99 -6.65
CA ASP A 232 -12.33 3.64 -7.41
C ASP A 232 -11.99 2.84 -8.66
N PHE A 233 -10.90 3.19 -9.36
CA PHE A 233 -10.42 2.42 -10.51
C PHE A 233 -10.07 0.99 -10.08
N ILE A 234 -9.27 0.83 -9.01
CA ILE A 234 -8.90 -0.48 -8.46
C ILE A 234 -10.14 -1.26 -8.03
N ASN A 235 -11.14 -0.60 -7.44
CA ASN A 235 -12.35 -1.25 -6.96
C ASN A 235 -13.30 -1.70 -8.09
N LYS A 236 -13.38 -0.93 -9.18
CA LYS A 236 -14.17 -1.27 -10.37
C LYS A 236 -13.61 -2.48 -11.12
N GLU A 237 -12.30 -2.52 -11.26
CA GLU A 237 -11.65 -3.63 -11.91
C GLU A 237 -11.82 -4.89 -11.03
N LYS A 238 -12.38 -5.95 -11.62
CA LYS A 238 -12.54 -7.26 -10.97
C LYS A 238 -11.20 -7.99 -10.82
N SER A 239 -10.18 -7.25 -10.37
CA SER A 239 -8.84 -7.74 -10.18
C SER A 239 -8.76 -8.70 -9.01
N ASN A 240 -8.10 -9.81 -9.23
CA ASN A 240 -7.73 -10.69 -8.12
C ASN A 240 -6.45 -10.19 -7.42
N THR A 241 -5.55 -9.49 -8.13
CA THR A 241 -4.26 -9.05 -7.57
C THR A 241 -3.85 -7.69 -8.13
N THR A 242 -3.48 -6.77 -7.24
CA THR A 242 -2.92 -5.45 -7.58
C THR A 242 -1.49 -5.35 -7.04
N VAL A 243 -0.55 -4.97 -7.88
CA VAL A 243 0.83 -4.65 -7.48
C VAL A 243 0.94 -3.17 -7.18
N ILE A 244 1.53 -2.84 -6.02
CA ILE A 244 1.76 -1.46 -5.61
C ILE A 244 3.24 -1.28 -5.29
N HIS A 245 3.85 -0.26 -5.88
CA HIS A 245 5.24 0.06 -5.61
C HIS A 245 5.51 1.57 -5.63
N CYS A 246 6.61 1.94 -5.00
CA CYS A 246 7.30 3.22 -5.16
C CYS A 246 8.77 2.95 -5.51
N SER A 247 9.71 3.57 -4.84
CA SER A 247 11.14 3.20 -5.01
C SER A 247 11.51 1.98 -4.16
N ALA A 248 11.38 2.08 -2.83
CA ALA A 248 11.66 0.98 -1.90
C ALA A 248 10.47 0.03 -1.69
N GLY A 249 9.26 0.45 -2.08
CA GLY A 249 8.04 -0.31 -1.86
C GLY A 249 7.61 -0.36 -0.39
N VAL A 250 7.85 0.72 0.37
CA VAL A 250 7.52 0.77 1.80
C VAL A 250 6.82 2.05 2.23
N GLY A 251 7.37 3.25 2.03
CA GLY A 251 6.79 4.50 2.51
C GLY A 251 5.48 4.85 1.79
N ARG A 252 5.58 5.44 0.60
CA ARG A 252 4.41 5.77 -0.26
C ARG A 252 3.51 4.56 -0.51
N THR A 253 4.09 3.38 -0.69
CA THR A 253 3.38 2.11 -0.86
C THR A 253 2.56 1.75 0.37
N GLY A 254 3.13 1.86 1.57
CA GLY A 254 2.43 1.58 2.83
C GLY A 254 1.31 2.59 3.09
N SER A 255 1.55 3.87 2.81
CA SER A 255 0.54 4.91 2.94
C SER A 255 -0.66 4.65 2.02
N PHE A 256 -0.40 4.33 0.75
CA PHE A 256 -1.45 4.01 -0.22
C PHE A 256 -2.25 2.77 0.20
N LEU A 257 -1.57 1.69 0.63
CA LEU A 257 -2.22 0.48 1.14
C LEU A 257 -3.10 0.76 2.37
N THR A 258 -2.63 1.60 3.28
CA THR A 258 -3.41 1.99 4.47
C THR A 258 -4.65 2.78 4.05
N MET A 259 -4.47 3.78 3.21
CA MET A 259 -5.57 4.65 2.78
C MET A 259 -6.65 3.90 2.00
N ILE A 260 -6.29 3.05 1.02
CA ILE A 260 -7.29 2.29 0.25
C ILE A 260 -8.10 1.31 1.12
N ASN A 261 -7.44 0.68 2.09
CA ASN A 261 -8.14 -0.24 2.99
C ASN A 261 -9.09 0.48 3.94
N LEU A 262 -8.71 1.64 4.47
CA LEU A 262 -9.59 2.45 5.31
C LEU A 262 -10.71 3.08 4.49
N TYR A 263 -10.43 3.56 3.28
CA TYR A 263 -11.43 4.04 2.33
C TYR A 263 -12.53 3.00 2.09
N ASN A 264 -12.14 1.79 1.70
CA ASN A 264 -13.09 0.70 1.45
C ASN A 264 -13.88 0.32 2.70
N ASN A 265 -13.23 0.30 3.87
CA ASN A 265 -13.88 -0.03 5.13
C ASN A 265 -14.92 1.03 5.53
N LEU A 266 -14.59 2.31 5.42
CA LEU A 266 -15.50 3.41 5.76
C LEU A 266 -16.68 3.50 4.80
N LEU A 267 -16.46 3.28 3.49
CA LEU A 267 -17.56 3.19 2.53
C LEU A 267 -18.50 2.01 2.80
N LEU A 268 -17.93 0.85 3.18
CA LEU A 268 -18.75 -0.30 3.58
C LEU A 268 -19.61 0.03 4.80
N GLN A 269 -19.05 0.67 5.83
CA GLN A 269 -19.81 1.11 7.00
C GLN A 269 -20.89 2.14 6.66
N LYS A 270 -20.60 3.07 5.72
CA LYS A 270 -21.59 4.03 5.19
C LYS A 270 -22.76 3.31 4.52
N ASN A 271 -22.48 2.34 3.66
CA ASN A 271 -23.48 1.53 2.98
C ASN A 271 -24.34 0.71 3.96
N GLN A 272 -23.79 0.30 5.09
CA GLN A 272 -24.53 -0.35 6.19
C GLN A 272 -25.35 0.65 7.02
N ARG A 273 -25.34 1.95 6.69
CA ARG A 273 -26.02 3.03 7.40
C ARG A 273 -25.62 3.15 8.87
N ASN A 274 -24.37 2.91 9.17
CA ASN A 274 -23.85 3.03 10.54
C ASN A 274 -23.92 4.50 11.00
N LYS A 275 -24.39 4.70 12.23
CA LYS A 275 -24.38 6.02 12.89
C LYS A 275 -22.97 6.44 13.33
N TYR A 276 -22.13 5.47 13.63
CA TYR A 276 -20.75 5.67 14.08
C TYR A 276 -19.83 4.86 13.19
N PHE A 277 -18.69 5.45 12.84
CA PHE A 277 -17.68 4.86 11.98
C PHE A 277 -16.47 4.44 12.83
N GLY A 278 -16.20 3.14 12.84
CA GLY A 278 -15.05 2.58 13.54
C GLY A 278 -13.83 2.55 12.63
N LEU A 279 -12.70 3.06 13.11
CA LEU A 279 -11.43 2.96 12.41
C LEU A 279 -10.25 2.89 13.39
N SER A 280 -9.16 2.26 12.95
CA SER A 280 -7.87 2.29 13.65
C SER A 280 -6.76 2.37 12.60
N ILE A 281 -6.18 3.55 12.47
CA ILE A 281 -5.02 3.77 11.58
C ILE A 281 -3.84 2.99 12.13
N PHE A 282 -3.57 3.13 13.44
CA PHE A 282 -2.56 2.37 14.16
C PHE A 282 -2.67 0.86 13.94
N GLY A 283 -3.87 0.31 14.18
CA GLY A 283 -4.11 -1.13 14.06
C GLY A 283 -3.85 -1.67 12.66
N LEU A 284 -4.27 -0.93 11.62
CA LEU A 284 -4.02 -1.32 10.24
C LEU A 284 -2.55 -1.18 9.86
N VAL A 285 -1.90 -0.06 10.18
CA VAL A 285 -0.46 0.13 9.87
C VAL A 285 0.38 -0.92 10.59
N ARG A 286 0.06 -1.23 11.85
CA ARG A 286 0.70 -2.34 12.58
C ARG A 286 0.58 -3.66 11.81
N GLN A 287 -0.63 -4.01 11.36
CA GLN A 287 -0.86 -5.24 10.60
C GLN A 287 -0.08 -5.27 9.29
N LEU A 288 0.00 -4.14 8.58
CA LEU A 288 0.76 -4.03 7.34
C LEU A 288 2.27 -4.18 7.57
N LYS A 289 2.81 -3.59 8.64
CA LYS A 289 4.22 -3.71 9.03
C LYS A 289 4.63 -5.14 9.38
N GLU A 290 3.69 -5.98 9.85
CA GLU A 290 3.93 -7.42 10.05
C GLU A 290 4.05 -8.21 8.74
N MET A 291 3.55 -7.67 7.62
CA MET A 291 3.60 -8.32 6.32
C MET A 291 4.80 -7.87 5.46
N ARG A 292 5.25 -6.63 5.64
CA ARG A 292 6.46 -6.12 4.98
C ARG A 292 7.13 -5.08 5.86
N VAL A 293 8.44 -5.20 5.98
CA VAL A 293 9.29 -4.30 6.77
C VAL A 293 9.04 -2.83 6.39
N PHE A 294 8.94 -1.98 7.39
CA PHE A 294 8.86 -0.52 7.26
C PHE A 294 7.70 0.02 6.39
N LEU A 295 6.62 -0.73 6.16
CA LEU A 295 5.43 -0.13 5.54
C LEU A 295 4.95 1.07 6.36
N VAL A 296 4.75 2.23 5.71
CA VAL A 296 4.64 3.56 6.35
C VAL A 296 5.95 3.87 7.10
N LYS A 297 6.97 4.31 6.37
CA LYS A 297 8.36 4.35 6.85
C LYS A 297 8.62 5.48 7.84
N ASN A 298 7.90 6.59 7.74
CA ASN A 298 8.15 7.78 8.54
C ASN A 298 6.87 8.43 9.07
N GLU A 299 7.03 9.26 10.07
CA GLU A 299 5.94 9.97 10.75
C GLU A 299 5.17 10.92 9.81
N THR A 300 5.86 11.52 8.85
CA THR A 300 5.24 12.41 7.88
C THR A 300 4.22 11.67 7.01
N GLU A 301 4.55 10.46 6.57
CA GLU A 301 3.64 9.56 5.85
C GLU A 301 2.48 9.11 6.75
N PHE A 302 2.76 8.81 8.00
CA PHE A 302 1.74 8.42 8.98
C PHE A 302 0.73 9.56 9.24
N ASN A 303 1.22 10.79 9.41
CA ASN A 303 0.38 11.98 9.56
C ASN A 303 -0.44 12.25 8.27
N PHE A 304 0.14 12.03 7.09
CA PHE A 304 -0.58 12.18 5.83
C PHE A 304 -1.79 11.25 5.74
N ILE A 305 -1.66 10.01 6.22
CA ILE A 305 -2.78 9.05 6.29
C ILE A 305 -3.90 9.61 7.17
N HIS A 306 -3.58 10.16 8.35
CA HIS A 306 -4.59 10.76 9.24
C HIS A 306 -5.34 11.93 8.58
N LYS A 307 -4.60 12.80 7.89
CA LYS A 307 -5.19 13.92 7.14
C LYS A 307 -6.09 13.44 6.00
N PHE A 308 -5.66 12.40 5.27
CA PHE A 308 -6.48 11.79 4.23
C PHE A 308 -7.80 11.24 4.79
N ILE A 309 -7.75 10.55 5.92
CA ILE A 309 -8.94 9.99 6.56
C ILE A 309 -9.88 11.10 7.06
N TYR A 310 -9.35 12.21 7.57
CA TYR A 310 -10.17 13.36 7.91
C TYR A 310 -10.93 13.91 6.69
N GLU A 311 -10.23 14.15 5.57
CA GLU A 311 -10.86 14.61 4.32
C GLU A 311 -11.92 13.62 3.82
N LEU A 312 -11.66 12.31 3.93
CA LEU A 312 -12.62 11.27 3.56
C LEU A 312 -13.87 11.31 4.43
N LEU A 313 -13.72 11.44 5.74
CA LEU A 313 -14.85 11.57 6.66
C LEU A 313 -15.68 12.83 6.35
N GLU A 314 -15.03 13.95 6.12
CA GLU A 314 -15.67 15.23 5.83
C GLU A 314 -16.37 15.24 4.47
N ARG A 315 -15.68 14.83 3.41
CA ARG A 315 -16.15 14.96 2.03
C ARG A 315 -17.09 13.86 1.58
N GLU A 316 -16.91 12.63 2.09
CA GLU A 316 -17.67 11.48 1.59
C GLU A 316 -18.58 10.87 2.64
N ILE A 317 -18.10 10.71 3.88
CA ILE A 317 -18.86 9.95 4.88
C ILE A 317 -19.95 10.81 5.51
N PHE A 318 -19.64 12.03 5.91
CA PHE A 318 -20.55 12.94 6.59
C PHE A 318 -21.13 14.06 5.71
N LYS A 319 -20.80 14.05 4.42
CA LYS A 319 -21.42 14.93 3.44
C LYS A 319 -22.93 14.69 3.38
N GLU A 320 -23.72 15.74 3.44
CA GLU A 320 -25.18 15.74 3.28
C GLU A 320 -25.58 15.48 1.83
#